data_2389e4d6ba63d8d27727ce76defd21e5
#
_entry.id   2389e4d6ba63d8d27727ce76defd21e5
#
_cell.length_a   1.000
_cell.length_b   1.000
_cell.length_c   1.000
_cell.angle_alpha   90.00
_cell.angle_beta   90.00
_cell.angle_gamma   90.00
#
_symmetry.space_group_name_H-M   'P 1'
#
loop_
_entity.id
_entity.type
_entity.pdbx_description
1 polymer ?
#
loop_
_entity_poly.entity_id
_entity_poly.type
_entity_poly.pdbx_seq_one_letter_code
_entity_poly.pdbx_strand_id
1 'polypeptide(L)'
;MPVTHVLDTTMHHTEVGDGAPVVLLHGNPTSSHAWRNVVPRLGHGVRALAPDLVGMGRSGKPDIPYRFADHARYLDAWFDALGLDEVVLVGHDWGGALAIDRAARHPDRVRGLAVMETIVRPLTWDDFPNQARPRYEALRGPAGEAKVLEENFFI
;
A
#
# COMPACT_ATOMS: atom_id res chain seq x y z
N MET A 1 -3.56 18.53 1.07
CA MET A 1 -3.03 17.20 0.76
C MET A 1 -3.70 16.76 -0.52
N PRO A 2 -2.95 16.37 -1.54
CA PRO A 2 -3.50 16.08 -2.85
C PRO A 2 -4.36 14.81 -2.84
N VAL A 3 -5.38 14.84 -3.69
CA VAL A 3 -6.33 13.75 -3.94
C VAL A 3 -6.35 13.53 -5.45
N THR A 4 -6.19 12.29 -5.88
CA THR A 4 -6.20 11.92 -7.30
C THR A 4 -7.42 11.06 -7.61
N HIS A 5 -8.16 11.41 -8.65
CA HIS A 5 -9.24 10.57 -9.17
C HIS A 5 -8.64 9.35 -9.86
N VAL A 6 -9.10 8.18 -9.47
CA VAL A 6 -8.66 6.89 -10.02
C VAL A 6 -9.88 5.98 -10.21
N LEU A 7 -10.05 5.48 -11.41
CA LEU A 7 -11.19 4.62 -11.74
C LEU A 7 -12.53 5.23 -11.27
N ASP A 8 -13.20 4.61 -10.34
CA ASP A 8 -14.52 4.99 -9.81
C ASP A 8 -14.44 5.67 -8.41
N THR A 9 -13.23 6.02 -7.95
CA THR A 9 -13.02 6.61 -6.62
C THR A 9 -11.87 7.62 -6.61
N THR A 10 -11.38 7.95 -5.42
CA THR A 10 -10.23 8.83 -5.22
C THR A 10 -9.16 8.17 -4.37
N MET A 11 -7.90 8.47 -4.66
CA MET A 11 -6.78 8.12 -3.77
C MET A 11 -6.12 9.39 -3.25
N HIS A 12 -6.01 9.45 -1.93
CA HIS A 12 -5.26 10.48 -1.21
C HIS A 12 -3.77 10.11 -1.18
N HIS A 13 -2.89 11.11 -1.20
CA HIS A 13 -1.47 10.88 -0.94
C HIS A 13 -0.84 12.07 -0.21
N THR A 14 0.24 11.82 0.49
CA THR A 14 1.16 12.85 0.97
C THR A 14 2.23 13.02 -0.08
N GLU A 15 2.59 14.29 -0.36
CA GLU A 15 3.64 14.64 -1.33
C GLU A 15 4.54 15.70 -0.74
N VAL A 16 5.87 15.51 -0.88
CA VAL A 16 6.90 16.43 -0.41
C VAL A 16 8.07 16.44 -1.39
N GLY A 17 8.54 17.62 -1.75
CA GLY A 17 9.67 17.80 -2.68
C GLY A 17 9.27 17.80 -4.15
N ASP A 18 10.26 17.99 -5.03
CA ASP A 18 10.05 18.23 -6.47
C ASP A 18 11.07 17.50 -7.38
N GLY A 19 11.88 16.61 -6.81
CA GLY A 19 12.93 15.87 -7.54
C GLY A 19 12.49 14.53 -8.12
N ALA A 20 13.40 13.57 -8.12
CA ALA A 20 13.14 12.21 -8.60
C ALA A 20 12.03 11.52 -7.77
N PRO A 21 11.06 10.86 -8.42
CA PRO A 21 9.92 10.29 -7.69
C PRO A 21 10.31 9.06 -6.86
N VAL A 22 9.98 9.13 -5.58
CA VAL A 22 10.07 8.01 -4.63
C VAL A 22 8.69 7.74 -4.08
N VAL A 23 8.13 6.58 -4.34
CA VAL A 23 6.79 6.19 -3.89
C VAL A 23 6.89 5.23 -2.71
N LEU A 24 6.26 5.59 -1.59
CA LEU A 24 6.30 4.84 -0.34
C LEU A 24 4.94 4.19 -0.08
N LEU A 25 4.88 2.87 -0.22
CA LEU A 25 3.68 2.05 -0.10
C LEU A 25 3.57 1.43 1.29
N HIS A 26 2.50 1.78 1.99
CA HIS A 26 2.19 1.24 3.32
C HIS A 26 1.53 -0.14 3.23
N GLY A 27 1.47 -0.82 4.36
CA GLY A 27 0.80 -2.11 4.50
C GLY A 27 -0.55 -2.06 5.21
N ASN A 28 -1.03 -3.21 5.61
CA ASN A 28 -2.29 -3.39 6.31
C ASN A 28 -2.03 -3.56 7.82
N PRO A 29 -2.78 -2.91 8.70
CA PRO A 29 -3.93 -2.01 8.51
C PRO A 29 -3.57 -0.52 8.68
N THR A 30 -2.62 -0.02 7.94
CA THR A 30 -2.09 1.35 8.11
C THR A 30 -2.51 2.31 6.99
N SER A 31 -1.81 3.42 6.84
CA SER A 31 -1.98 4.44 5.81
C SER A 31 -0.64 5.12 5.52
N SER A 32 -0.62 6.12 4.67
CA SER A 32 0.55 6.99 4.43
C SER A 32 1.14 7.56 5.73
N HIS A 33 0.37 7.60 6.81
CA HIS A 33 0.84 8.02 8.13
C HIS A 33 2.03 7.20 8.65
N ALA A 34 2.18 5.94 8.23
CA ALA A 34 3.33 5.11 8.54
C ALA A 34 4.67 5.77 8.14
N TRP A 35 4.64 6.57 7.08
CA TRP A 35 5.81 7.22 6.49
C TRP A 35 6.07 8.65 7.01
N ARG A 36 5.26 9.17 7.95
CA ARG A 36 5.32 10.55 8.45
C ARG A 36 6.69 10.99 8.98
N ASN A 37 7.48 10.04 9.50
CA ASN A 37 8.82 10.30 10.02
C ASN A 37 9.93 10.01 8.98
N VAL A 38 9.61 9.33 7.89
CA VAL A 38 10.55 8.98 6.82
C VAL A 38 10.56 10.07 5.74
N VAL A 39 9.39 10.43 5.22
CA VAL A 39 9.23 11.40 4.13
C VAL A 39 10.00 12.71 4.36
N PRO A 40 9.96 13.36 5.54
CA PRO A 40 10.70 14.59 5.77
C PRO A 40 12.23 14.42 5.80
N ARG A 41 12.72 13.17 5.85
CA ARG A 41 14.16 12.86 5.90
C ARG A 41 14.74 12.39 4.57
N LEU A 42 13.91 12.27 3.56
CA LEU A 42 14.35 11.94 2.21
C LEU A 42 14.96 13.18 1.56
N GLY A 43 16.15 13.49 1.75
CA GLY A 43 16.96 14.62 1.29
C GLY A 43 16.47 15.45 0.09
N HIS A 44 17.27 16.42 -0.30
CA HIS A 44 17.01 17.27 -1.47
C HIS A 44 17.06 16.45 -2.79
N GLY A 45 16.28 16.86 -3.78
CA GLY A 45 16.23 16.20 -5.09
C GLY A 45 15.33 14.97 -5.16
N VAL A 46 14.51 14.74 -4.14
CA VAL A 46 13.50 13.68 -4.08
C VAL A 46 12.10 14.30 -4.06
N ARG A 47 11.22 13.75 -4.89
CA ARG A 47 9.77 13.94 -4.82
C ARG A 47 9.15 12.70 -4.16
N ALA A 48 8.94 12.78 -2.86
CA ALA A 48 8.38 11.69 -2.06
C ALA A 48 6.86 11.69 -2.14
N LEU A 49 6.26 10.57 -2.55
CA LEU A 49 4.81 10.38 -2.61
C LEU A 49 4.44 9.17 -1.76
N ALA A 50 3.52 9.35 -0.83
CA ALA A 50 3.01 8.26 0.00
C ALA A 50 1.48 8.21 -0.16
N PRO A 51 0.95 7.34 -1.05
CA PRO A 51 -0.49 7.17 -1.20
C PRO A 51 -1.08 6.41 -0.01
N ASP A 52 -2.33 6.73 0.31
CA ASP A 52 -3.21 5.84 1.05
C ASP A 52 -3.79 4.83 0.03
N LEU A 53 -3.61 3.54 0.26
CA LEU A 53 -4.16 2.51 -0.61
C LEU A 53 -5.70 2.60 -0.62
N VAL A 54 -6.34 2.21 -1.74
CA VAL A 54 -7.80 2.19 -1.85
C VAL A 54 -8.42 1.45 -0.66
N GLY A 55 -9.47 2.02 -0.07
CA GLY A 55 -10.12 1.47 1.14
C GLY A 55 -9.45 1.87 2.45
N MET A 56 -8.25 2.45 2.43
CA MET A 56 -7.47 2.77 3.63
C MET A 56 -7.25 4.28 3.79
N GLY A 57 -6.94 4.70 5.00
CA GLY A 57 -6.66 6.08 5.32
C GLY A 57 -7.77 7.04 4.84
N ARG A 58 -7.36 8.04 4.07
CA ARG A 58 -8.24 9.09 3.48
C ARG A 58 -8.67 8.79 2.05
N SER A 59 -8.19 7.69 1.46
CA SER A 59 -8.64 7.23 0.15
C SER A 59 -10.08 6.76 0.19
N GLY A 60 -10.76 6.82 -0.96
CA GLY A 60 -12.12 6.37 -1.11
C GLY A 60 -12.28 4.88 -0.81
N LYS A 61 -13.50 4.50 -0.48
CA LYS A 61 -13.87 3.15 -0.03
C LYS A 61 -14.97 2.58 -0.92
N PRO A 62 -14.65 2.30 -2.22
CA PRO A 62 -15.63 1.70 -3.13
C PRO A 62 -16.04 0.31 -2.65
N ASP A 63 -17.23 -0.13 -3.07
CA ASP A 63 -17.74 -1.47 -2.76
C ASP A 63 -17.05 -2.53 -3.66
N ILE A 64 -15.90 -2.99 -3.22
CA ILE A 64 -15.04 -3.97 -3.91
C ILE A 64 -14.52 -5.02 -2.93
N PRO A 65 -14.05 -6.18 -3.40
CA PRO A 65 -13.53 -7.24 -2.52
C PRO A 65 -12.21 -6.90 -1.79
N TYR A 66 -11.53 -5.82 -2.14
CA TYR A 66 -10.22 -5.41 -1.60
C TYR A 66 -9.16 -6.52 -1.66
N ARG A 67 -9.15 -7.27 -2.75
CA ARG A 67 -8.13 -8.28 -3.02
C ARG A 67 -6.83 -7.61 -3.46
N PHE A 68 -5.73 -8.34 -3.40
CA PHE A 68 -4.43 -7.86 -3.90
C PHE A 68 -4.52 -7.28 -5.32
N ALA A 69 -5.21 -7.97 -6.23
CA ALA A 69 -5.41 -7.52 -7.60
C ALA A 69 -6.20 -6.20 -7.70
N ASP A 70 -7.15 -5.97 -6.78
CA ASP A 70 -7.89 -4.71 -6.73
C ASP A 70 -6.94 -3.57 -6.32
N HIS A 71 -6.18 -3.75 -5.25
CA HIS A 71 -5.17 -2.76 -4.84
C HIS A 71 -4.15 -2.48 -5.94
N ALA A 72 -3.64 -3.51 -6.63
CA ALA A 72 -2.71 -3.34 -7.75
C ALA A 72 -3.32 -2.50 -8.88
N ARG A 73 -4.57 -2.79 -9.26
CA ARG A 73 -5.29 -2.06 -10.32
C ARG A 73 -5.51 -0.57 -9.97
N TYR A 74 -5.94 -0.27 -8.74
CA TYR A 74 -6.13 1.12 -8.30
C TYR A 74 -4.81 1.86 -8.19
N LEU A 75 -3.77 1.19 -7.73
CA LEU A 75 -2.43 1.75 -7.64
C LEU A 75 -1.87 2.06 -9.03
N ASP A 76 -2.03 1.17 -10.02
CA ASP A 76 -1.61 1.41 -11.41
C ASP A 76 -2.33 2.65 -11.98
N ALA A 77 -3.64 2.75 -11.78
CA ALA A 77 -4.39 3.93 -12.22
C ALA A 77 -3.93 5.22 -11.54
N TRP A 78 -3.51 5.15 -10.27
CA TRP A 78 -2.94 6.29 -9.55
C TRP A 78 -1.59 6.71 -10.13
N PHE A 79 -0.70 5.75 -10.45
CA PHE A 79 0.57 6.04 -11.13
C PHE A 79 0.37 6.71 -12.48
N ASP A 80 -0.58 6.20 -13.26
CA ASP A 80 -0.88 6.72 -14.59
C ASP A 80 -1.50 8.13 -14.51
N ALA A 81 -2.42 8.37 -13.59
CA ALA A 81 -3.04 9.68 -13.38
C ALA A 81 -2.03 10.76 -12.96
N LEU A 82 -0.95 10.39 -12.29
CA LEU A 82 0.13 11.32 -11.89
C LEU A 82 1.29 11.35 -12.89
N GLY A 83 1.26 10.56 -13.95
CA GLY A 83 2.33 10.47 -14.94
C GLY A 83 3.66 10.01 -14.31
N LEU A 84 3.63 9.10 -13.34
CA LEU A 84 4.81 8.67 -12.62
C LEU A 84 5.54 7.57 -13.40
N ASP A 85 6.70 7.92 -13.89
CA ASP A 85 7.64 7.03 -14.56
C ASP A 85 9.01 7.02 -13.87
N GLU A 86 9.79 5.98 -14.10
CA GLU A 86 11.14 5.82 -13.56
C GLU A 86 11.23 6.02 -12.04
N VAL A 87 10.28 5.48 -11.30
CA VAL A 87 10.15 5.68 -9.86
C VAL A 87 11.06 4.75 -9.06
N VAL A 88 11.45 5.19 -7.87
CA VAL A 88 11.94 4.30 -6.81
C VAL A 88 10.74 3.91 -5.95
N LEU A 89 10.52 2.60 -5.77
CA LEU A 89 9.48 2.06 -4.92
C LEU A 89 10.05 1.67 -3.55
N VAL A 90 9.39 2.12 -2.50
CA VAL A 90 9.68 1.72 -1.12
C VAL A 90 8.41 1.09 -0.55
N GLY A 91 8.49 -0.15 -0.10
CA GLY A 91 7.30 -0.86 0.37
C GLY A 91 7.49 -1.58 1.70
N HIS A 92 6.48 -1.52 2.54
CA HIS A 92 6.40 -2.25 3.79
C HIS A 92 5.15 -3.13 3.81
N ASP A 93 5.27 -4.37 4.31
CA ASP A 93 4.18 -5.33 4.43
C ASP A 93 3.48 -5.56 3.07
N TRP A 94 2.17 -5.42 2.93
CA TRP A 94 1.43 -5.50 1.67
C TRP A 94 1.88 -4.45 0.64
N GLY A 95 2.32 -3.27 1.08
CA GLY A 95 2.90 -2.26 0.20
C GLY A 95 4.17 -2.74 -0.49
N GLY A 96 4.97 -3.58 0.19
CA GLY A 96 6.13 -4.21 -0.41
C GLY A 96 5.76 -5.25 -1.47
N ALA A 97 4.73 -6.07 -1.22
CA ALA A 97 4.23 -7.01 -2.22
C ALA A 97 3.69 -6.30 -3.47
N LEU A 98 2.96 -5.18 -3.29
CA LEU A 98 2.48 -4.34 -4.40
C LEU A 98 3.63 -3.69 -5.17
N ALA A 99 4.69 -3.26 -4.47
CA ALA A 99 5.87 -2.69 -5.11
C ALA A 99 6.61 -3.74 -5.97
N ILE A 100 6.77 -4.96 -5.46
CA ILE A 100 7.38 -6.08 -6.20
C ILE A 100 6.54 -6.43 -7.43
N ASP A 101 5.21 -6.57 -7.28
CA ASP A 101 4.30 -6.86 -8.38
C ASP A 101 4.37 -5.80 -9.48
N ARG A 102 4.35 -4.51 -9.10
CA ARG A 102 4.48 -3.42 -10.07
C ARG A 102 5.84 -3.43 -10.76
N ALA A 103 6.93 -3.61 -10.03
CA ALA A 103 8.27 -3.69 -10.62
C ALA A 103 8.39 -4.85 -11.61
N ALA A 104 7.76 -6.00 -11.33
CA ALA A 104 7.74 -7.15 -12.23
C ALA A 104 6.90 -6.90 -13.50
N ARG A 105 5.75 -6.21 -13.37
CA ARG A 105 4.87 -5.91 -14.52
C ARG A 105 5.32 -4.70 -15.35
N HIS A 106 6.06 -3.78 -14.76
CA HIS A 106 6.50 -2.52 -15.38
C HIS A 106 7.98 -2.23 -15.10
N PRO A 107 8.90 -3.14 -15.49
CA PRO A 107 10.34 -3.02 -15.16
C PRO A 107 10.96 -1.73 -15.70
N ASP A 108 10.51 -1.26 -16.85
CA ASP A 108 11.02 -0.03 -17.48
C ASP A 108 10.58 1.25 -16.77
N ARG A 109 9.56 1.17 -15.90
CA ARG A 109 9.01 2.30 -15.13
C ARG A 109 9.51 2.33 -13.69
N VAL A 110 10.38 1.40 -13.29
CA VAL A 110 10.89 1.28 -11.91
C VAL A 110 12.42 1.29 -11.91
N ARG A 111 13.00 2.35 -11.36
CA ARG A 111 14.46 2.53 -11.25
C ARG A 111 15.08 1.79 -10.08
N GLY A 112 14.32 1.53 -9.05
CA GLY A 112 14.81 0.88 -7.84
C GLY A 112 13.67 0.40 -6.93
N LEU A 113 13.99 -0.58 -6.09
CA LEU A 113 13.06 -1.21 -5.18
C LEU A 113 13.72 -1.39 -3.81
N ALA A 114 13.07 -0.90 -2.76
CA ALA A 114 13.42 -1.16 -1.39
C ALA A 114 12.20 -1.74 -0.66
N VAL A 115 12.34 -2.89 -0.05
CA VAL A 115 11.24 -3.56 0.65
C VAL A 115 11.66 -3.98 2.06
N MET A 116 10.71 -3.94 2.99
CA MET A 116 10.92 -4.35 4.36
C MET A 116 9.70 -5.10 4.90
N GLU A 117 9.95 -6.17 5.64
CA GLU A 117 8.93 -6.99 6.30
C GLU A 117 7.76 -7.36 5.37
N THR A 118 8.06 -7.81 4.15
CA THR A 118 7.07 -8.01 3.09
C THR A 118 6.99 -9.45 2.59
N ILE A 119 5.91 -9.72 1.87
CA ILE A 119 5.66 -10.99 1.20
C ILE A 119 6.37 -10.96 -0.15
N VAL A 120 7.39 -11.80 -0.33
CA VAL A 120 8.23 -11.84 -1.55
C VAL A 120 7.91 -13.03 -2.48
N ARG A 121 7.01 -13.90 -2.08
CA ARG A 121 6.54 -15.06 -2.87
C ARG A 121 5.10 -15.40 -2.55
N PRO A 122 4.40 -16.14 -3.39
CA PRO A 122 3.11 -16.71 -3.01
C PRO A 122 3.23 -17.52 -1.72
N LEU A 123 2.29 -17.32 -0.80
CA LEU A 123 2.20 -18.05 0.47
C LEU A 123 0.98 -18.94 0.46
N THR A 124 1.11 -20.12 1.06
CA THR A 124 0.04 -21.05 1.38
C THR A 124 -0.17 -21.13 2.89
N TRP A 125 -1.24 -21.76 3.34
CA TRP A 125 -1.44 -21.97 4.77
C TRP A 125 -0.36 -22.83 5.44
N ASP A 126 0.36 -23.63 4.66
CA ASP A 126 1.46 -24.47 5.16
C ASP A 126 2.71 -23.65 5.51
N ASP A 127 2.80 -22.42 5.00
CA ASP A 127 3.89 -21.47 5.33
C ASP A 127 3.68 -20.80 6.71
N PHE A 128 2.51 -20.97 7.32
CA PHE A 128 2.15 -20.36 8.58
C PHE A 128 2.04 -21.39 9.71
N PRO A 129 2.22 -21.00 11.00
CA PRO A 129 1.90 -21.88 12.12
C PRO A 129 0.46 -22.42 12.05
N ASN A 130 0.26 -23.68 12.41
CA ASN A 130 -1.03 -24.38 12.31
C ASN A 130 -2.23 -23.63 12.92
N GLN A 131 -1.99 -22.73 13.87
CA GLN A 131 -3.04 -21.93 14.51
C GLN A 131 -3.34 -20.62 13.77
N ALA A 132 -2.57 -20.25 12.77
CA ALA A 132 -2.74 -18.97 12.05
C ALA A 132 -4.04 -18.98 11.23
N ARG A 133 -4.30 -20.04 10.48
CA ARG A 133 -5.47 -20.13 9.59
C ARG A 133 -6.81 -19.91 10.32
N PRO A 134 -7.15 -20.62 11.39
CA PRO A 134 -8.39 -20.40 12.13
C PRO A 134 -8.51 -18.95 12.65
N ARG A 135 -7.38 -18.38 13.11
CA ARG A 135 -7.34 -17.00 13.60
C ARG A 135 -7.64 -15.98 12.50
N TYR A 136 -7.03 -16.13 11.33
CA TYR A 136 -7.27 -15.23 10.19
C TYR A 136 -8.68 -15.40 9.62
N GLU A 137 -9.21 -16.62 9.60
CA GLU A 137 -10.60 -16.88 9.17
C GLU A 137 -11.60 -16.24 10.15
N ALA A 138 -11.36 -16.33 11.44
CA ALA A 138 -12.20 -15.70 12.47
C ALA A 138 -12.24 -14.16 12.35
N LEU A 139 -11.12 -13.54 11.95
CA LEU A 139 -11.05 -12.07 11.75
C LEU A 139 -11.89 -11.58 10.56
N ARG A 140 -12.31 -12.47 9.66
CA ARG A 140 -13.14 -12.12 8.48
C ARG A 140 -14.65 -12.18 8.75
N GLY A 141 -15.05 -12.60 9.94
CA GLY A 141 -16.45 -12.70 10.35
C GLY A 141 -16.87 -11.60 11.30
N PRO A 142 -18.14 -11.57 11.72
CA PRO A 142 -18.68 -10.56 12.66
C PRO A 142 -17.89 -10.45 13.97
N ALA A 143 -17.37 -11.56 14.48
CA ALA A 143 -16.52 -11.55 15.68
C ALA A 143 -15.17 -10.85 15.46
N GLY A 144 -14.64 -10.87 14.24
CA GLY A 144 -13.43 -10.13 13.89
C GLY A 144 -13.71 -8.64 13.75
N GLU A 145 -14.84 -8.27 13.19
CA GLU A 145 -15.28 -6.87 13.11
C GLU A 145 -15.41 -6.26 14.52
N ALA A 146 -16.08 -6.95 15.43
CA ALA A 146 -16.20 -6.52 16.83
C ALA A 146 -14.81 -6.35 17.49
N LYS A 147 -13.89 -7.29 17.28
CA LYS A 147 -12.51 -7.17 17.76
C LYS A 147 -11.79 -5.92 17.26
N VAL A 148 -11.95 -5.59 15.99
CA VAL A 148 -11.31 -4.42 15.40
C VAL A 148 -11.93 -3.13 15.91
N LEU A 149 -13.27 -3.06 15.98
CA LEU A 149 -14.00 -1.82 16.28
C LEU A 149 -14.12 -1.55 17.78
N GLU A 150 -14.26 -2.59 18.61
CA GLU A 150 -14.55 -2.46 20.03
C GLU A 150 -13.31 -2.71 20.91
N GLU A 151 -12.44 -3.65 20.53
CA GLU A 151 -11.27 -4.03 21.31
C GLU A 151 -9.96 -3.35 20.83
N ASN A 152 -10.01 -2.51 19.79
CA ASN A 152 -8.83 -1.85 19.18
C ASN A 152 -7.71 -2.84 18.87
N PHE A 153 -8.03 -3.96 18.24
CA PHE A 153 -7.13 -5.10 18.06
C PHE A 153 -5.79 -4.76 17.36
N PHE A 154 -5.73 -3.68 16.60
CA PHE A 154 -4.54 -3.23 15.87
C PHE A 154 -3.83 -2.00 16.48
N ILE A 155 -4.28 -1.53 17.64
CA ILE A 155 -3.74 -0.30 18.29
C ILE A 155 -3.15 -0.66 19.64
#